data_af2fd9fc4ef0af25b19703f293effcc4
#
_entry.id   af2fd9fc4ef0af25b19703f293effcc4
#
_cell.length_a   1.000
_cell.length_b   1.000
_cell.length_c   1.000
_cell.angle_alpha   90.00
_cell.angle_beta   90.00
_cell.angle_gamma   90.00
#
_symmetry.space_group_name_H-M   'P 1'
#
loop_
_entity.id
_entity.type
_entity.pdbx_description
1 polymer ?
#
loop_
_entity_poly.entity_id
_entity_poly.type
_entity_poly.pdbx_seq_one_letter_code
_entity_poly.pdbx_strand_id
1 'polypeptide(L)'
;MEKFLRWGKGMQEAGIKGLYHNHAFEFESIDGEYILDKIFDTVPQGLISPELDVAWIHYGGVDPAQYVRKFAGKIDIVHLKDFACANLPNEPVFKLVEKHGRGIIPPTRKEAGFLYLPVGSGIQDWTAILDACEAAGAEYLVVEQDESRDCSQLEAAKKSIDYLKSVIG
;
A
#
# COMPACT_ATOMS: atom_id res chain seq x y z
N MET A 1 -1.15 -19.45 6.55
CA MET A 1 0.01 -19.67 5.67
C MET A 1 -0.20 -20.80 4.67
N GLU A 2 -0.59 -22.02 5.05
CA GLU A 2 -0.79 -23.17 4.13
C GLU A 2 -1.71 -22.87 2.93
N LYS A 3 -2.83 -22.19 3.16
CA LYS A 3 -3.76 -21.79 2.08
C LYS A 3 -3.09 -20.88 1.08
N PHE A 4 -2.26 -19.96 1.55
CA PHE A 4 -1.52 -18.98 0.74
C PHE A 4 -0.53 -19.70 -0.19
N LEU A 5 0.26 -20.61 0.37
CA LEU A 5 1.20 -21.44 -0.39
C LEU A 5 0.49 -22.31 -1.44
N ARG A 6 -0.67 -22.89 -1.07
CA ARG A 6 -1.47 -23.70 -2.01
C ARG A 6 -2.00 -22.86 -3.17
N TRP A 7 -2.49 -21.64 -2.90
CA TRP A 7 -2.97 -20.73 -3.95
C TRP A 7 -1.84 -20.30 -4.88
N GLY A 8 -0.69 -19.91 -4.32
CA GLY A 8 0.48 -19.53 -5.12
C GLY A 8 0.93 -20.65 -6.06
N LYS A 9 1.00 -21.90 -5.57
CA LYS A 9 1.31 -23.06 -6.41
C LYS A 9 0.29 -23.28 -7.53
N GLY A 10 -1.01 -23.23 -7.20
CA GLY A 10 -2.06 -23.39 -8.20
C GLY A 10 -2.05 -22.31 -9.28
N MET A 11 -1.77 -21.05 -8.90
CA MET A 11 -1.58 -19.96 -9.86
C MET A 11 -0.35 -20.19 -10.74
N GLN A 12 0.77 -20.58 -10.15
CA GLN A 12 2.00 -20.87 -10.88
C GLN A 12 1.82 -22.03 -11.88
N GLU A 13 1.17 -23.13 -11.49
CA GLU A 13 0.83 -24.26 -12.35
C GLU A 13 -0.09 -23.85 -13.51
N ALA A 14 -0.96 -22.86 -13.29
CA ALA A 14 -1.83 -22.28 -14.32
C ALA A 14 -1.16 -21.22 -15.20
N GLY A 15 0.11 -20.91 -14.98
CA GLY A 15 0.85 -19.85 -15.67
C GLY A 15 0.38 -18.43 -15.30
N ILE A 16 -0.24 -18.28 -14.12
CA ILE A 16 -0.72 -17.00 -13.57
C ILE A 16 0.26 -16.51 -12.53
N LYS A 17 0.71 -15.26 -12.63
CA LYS A 17 1.49 -14.60 -11.60
C LYS A 17 0.57 -14.17 -10.46
N GLY A 18 0.76 -14.73 -9.28
CA GLY A 18 0.03 -14.34 -8.09
C GLY A 18 0.62 -13.09 -7.46
N LEU A 19 -0.23 -12.11 -7.10
CA LEU A 19 0.15 -10.92 -6.38
C LEU A 19 -0.63 -10.83 -5.06
N TYR A 20 -0.02 -10.20 -4.06
CA TYR A 20 -0.69 -9.89 -2.80
C TYR A 20 -0.73 -8.38 -2.59
N HIS A 21 -1.94 -7.83 -2.63
CA HIS A 21 -2.23 -6.43 -2.38
C HIS A 21 -2.40 -6.19 -0.87
N ASN A 22 -1.60 -5.30 -0.31
CA ASN A 22 -1.71 -4.94 1.11
C ASN A 22 -2.79 -3.88 1.36
N HIS A 23 -3.30 -3.92 2.59
CA HIS A 23 -4.04 -2.83 3.24
C HIS A 23 -3.26 -2.30 4.45
N ALA A 24 -3.91 -1.52 5.31
CA ALA A 24 -3.25 -0.96 6.48
C ALA A 24 -3.08 -1.95 7.63
N PHE A 25 -3.92 -2.99 7.71
CA PHE A 25 -3.89 -3.95 8.81
C PHE A 25 -2.67 -4.88 8.80
N GLU A 26 -2.01 -5.07 7.65
CA GLU A 26 -0.77 -5.84 7.56
C GLU A 26 0.44 -5.10 8.15
N PHE A 27 0.27 -3.83 8.49
CA PHE A 27 1.25 -3.06 9.26
C PHE A 27 1.05 -3.18 10.78
N GLU A 28 0.11 -4.01 11.22
CA GLU A 28 0.15 -4.54 12.58
C GLU A 28 1.41 -5.39 12.75
N SER A 29 1.97 -5.38 13.97
CA SER A 29 3.18 -6.16 14.25
C SER A 29 2.88 -7.39 15.11
N ILE A 30 3.58 -8.48 14.83
CA ILE A 30 3.62 -9.69 15.65
C ILE A 30 5.09 -9.94 16.00
N ASP A 31 5.40 -9.94 17.29
CA ASP A 31 6.79 -10.09 17.77
C ASP A 31 7.76 -9.02 17.23
N GLY A 32 7.26 -7.80 17.01
CA GLY A 32 8.04 -6.67 16.52
C GLY A 32 8.23 -6.59 14.99
N GLU A 33 7.65 -7.51 14.22
CA GLU A 33 7.70 -7.52 12.76
C GLU A 33 6.31 -7.30 12.17
N TYR A 34 6.21 -6.57 11.07
CA TYR A 34 4.93 -6.38 10.39
C TYR A 34 4.40 -7.72 9.83
N ILE A 35 3.08 -7.87 9.86
CA ILE A 35 2.41 -9.06 9.27
C ILE A 35 2.80 -9.22 7.80
N LEU A 36 2.88 -8.10 7.05
CA LEU A 36 3.29 -8.13 5.63
C LEU A 36 4.69 -8.69 5.45
N ASP A 37 5.63 -8.30 6.29
CA ASP A 37 7.00 -8.83 6.27
C ASP A 37 7.00 -10.35 6.51
N LYS A 38 6.32 -10.79 7.57
CA LYS A 38 6.20 -12.23 7.90
C LYS A 38 5.57 -13.05 6.76
N ILE A 39 4.62 -12.46 6.01
CA ILE A 39 4.04 -13.11 4.82
C ILE A 39 5.15 -13.36 3.79
N PHE A 40 5.91 -12.32 3.41
CA PHE A 40 6.90 -12.44 2.35
C PHE A 40 8.20 -13.12 2.77
N ASP A 41 8.52 -13.16 4.06
CA ASP A 41 9.62 -13.98 4.60
C ASP A 41 9.29 -15.47 4.59
N THR A 42 8.00 -15.83 4.64
CA THR A 42 7.54 -17.22 4.67
C THR A 42 7.20 -17.76 3.28
N VAL A 43 6.72 -16.91 2.36
CA VAL A 43 6.36 -17.29 1.00
C VAL A 43 7.62 -17.40 0.14
N PRO A 44 7.87 -18.54 -0.55
CA PRO A 44 8.98 -18.64 -1.48
C PRO A 44 8.93 -17.54 -2.54
N GLN A 45 10.10 -16.93 -2.79
CA GLN A 45 10.23 -15.88 -3.82
C GLN A 45 9.73 -16.38 -5.18
N GLY A 46 8.95 -15.57 -5.86
CA GLY A 46 8.37 -15.90 -7.17
C GLY A 46 7.08 -16.73 -7.10
N LEU A 47 6.64 -17.16 -5.92
CA LEU A 47 5.36 -17.88 -5.77
C LEU A 47 4.18 -16.92 -5.72
N ILE A 48 4.30 -15.87 -4.90
CA ILE A 48 3.41 -14.72 -4.83
C ILE A 48 4.30 -13.49 -4.64
N SER A 49 4.10 -12.47 -5.46
CA SER A 49 4.85 -11.21 -5.37
C SER A 49 4.06 -10.14 -4.62
N PRO A 50 4.73 -9.16 -4.00
CA PRO A 50 4.04 -8.02 -3.41
C PRO A 50 3.45 -7.12 -4.50
N GLU A 51 2.24 -6.64 -4.25
CA GLU A 51 1.56 -5.55 -4.94
C GLU A 51 1.30 -4.46 -3.90
N LEU A 52 2.25 -3.53 -3.77
CA LEU A 52 2.24 -2.58 -2.67
C LEU A 52 1.32 -1.40 -2.98
N ASP A 53 0.38 -1.12 -2.08
CA ASP A 53 -0.47 0.08 -2.10
C ASP A 53 0.09 1.13 -1.13
N VAL A 54 0.59 2.23 -1.68
CA VAL A 54 1.28 3.29 -0.92
C VAL A 54 0.35 4.05 0.04
N ALA A 55 -0.96 4.14 -0.25
CA ALA A 55 -1.90 4.79 0.65
C ALA A 55 -2.12 3.95 1.92
N TRP A 56 -2.23 2.64 1.78
CA TRP A 56 -2.42 1.77 2.93
C TRP A 56 -1.15 1.61 3.75
N ILE A 57 0.04 1.66 3.13
CA ILE A 57 1.31 1.75 3.86
C ILE A 57 1.31 3.01 4.74
N HIS A 58 1.02 4.17 4.15
CA HIS A 58 1.01 5.44 4.85
C HIS A 58 -0.06 5.49 5.96
N TYR A 59 -1.28 5.04 5.66
CA TYR A 59 -2.36 4.95 6.65
C TYR A 59 -2.06 3.96 7.76
N GLY A 60 -1.26 2.92 7.49
CA GLY A 60 -0.71 1.99 8.47
C GLY A 60 0.38 2.59 9.36
N GLY A 61 0.74 3.86 9.18
CA GLY A 61 1.75 4.57 9.98
C GLY A 61 3.20 4.27 9.57
N VAL A 62 3.41 3.87 8.33
CA VAL A 62 4.73 3.54 7.77
C VAL A 62 5.05 4.47 6.60
N ASP A 63 6.31 4.85 6.44
CA ASP A 63 6.76 5.64 5.29
C ASP A 63 6.70 4.81 4.00
N PRO A 64 5.87 5.20 3.01
CA PRO A 64 5.69 4.41 1.79
C PRO A 64 6.98 4.28 0.97
N ALA A 65 7.75 5.35 0.83
CA ALA A 65 8.96 5.35 0.03
C ALA A 65 10.03 4.41 0.63
N GLN A 66 10.22 4.46 1.95
CA GLN A 66 11.14 3.55 2.63
C GLN A 66 10.66 2.10 2.51
N TYR A 67 9.35 1.86 2.65
CA TYR A 67 8.81 0.52 2.60
C TYR A 67 8.88 -0.10 1.19
N VAL A 68 8.60 0.67 0.14
CA VAL A 68 8.77 0.23 -1.26
C VAL A 68 10.23 -0.16 -1.53
N ARG A 69 11.21 0.63 -1.09
CA ARG A 69 12.65 0.31 -1.26
C ARG A 69 13.05 -1.02 -0.61
N LYS A 70 12.39 -1.43 0.47
CA LYS A 70 12.62 -2.72 1.14
C LYS A 70 12.36 -3.91 0.22
N PHE A 71 11.47 -3.75 -0.76
CA PHE A 71 11.11 -4.80 -1.72
C PHE A 71 11.86 -4.68 -3.05
N ALA A 72 13.00 -3.98 -3.08
CA ALA A 72 13.83 -3.86 -4.29
C ALA A 72 14.17 -5.22 -4.90
N GLY A 73 13.92 -5.37 -6.20
CA GLY A 73 14.10 -6.62 -6.95
C GLY A 73 13.07 -7.72 -6.66
N LYS A 74 12.03 -7.43 -5.87
CA LYS A 74 10.95 -8.38 -5.53
C LYS A 74 9.55 -7.87 -5.88
N ILE A 75 9.44 -6.59 -6.27
CA ILE A 75 8.17 -5.92 -6.54
C ILE A 75 8.00 -5.70 -8.04
N ASP A 76 6.80 -5.99 -8.54
CA ASP A 76 6.44 -5.75 -9.93
C ASP A 76 5.45 -4.59 -10.07
N ILE A 77 4.50 -4.49 -9.14
CA ILE A 77 3.38 -3.55 -9.22
C ILE A 77 3.31 -2.73 -7.95
N VAL A 78 3.15 -1.41 -8.10
CA VAL A 78 2.82 -0.49 -7.01
C VAL A 78 1.53 0.23 -7.34
N HIS A 79 0.56 0.19 -6.42
CA HIS A 79 -0.65 0.98 -6.48
C HIS A 79 -0.38 2.39 -5.99
N LEU A 80 -0.55 3.34 -6.90
CA LEU A 80 -0.48 4.77 -6.63
C LEU A 80 -1.86 5.25 -6.22
N LYS A 81 -2.11 5.26 -4.93
CA LYS A 81 -3.36 5.72 -4.32
C LYS A 81 -3.08 6.92 -3.43
N ASP A 82 -3.84 7.99 -3.60
CA ASP A 82 -3.71 9.20 -2.79
C ASP A 82 -4.94 9.44 -1.92
N PHE A 83 -4.74 10.12 -0.81
CA PHE A 83 -5.79 10.38 0.15
C PHE A 83 -5.49 11.62 0.98
N ALA A 84 -6.53 12.18 1.63
CA ALA A 84 -6.40 13.06 2.77
C ALA A 84 -6.91 12.35 4.02
N CYS A 85 -6.35 12.69 5.18
CA CYS A 85 -6.79 12.17 6.45
C CYS A 85 -6.57 13.23 7.54
N ALA A 86 -7.67 13.66 8.19
CA ALA A 86 -7.59 14.70 9.22
C ALA A 86 -6.89 14.22 10.49
N ASN A 87 -7.04 12.94 10.82
CA ASN A 87 -6.47 12.29 12.01
C ASN A 87 -5.69 11.06 11.58
N LEU A 88 -4.61 11.27 10.78
CA LEU A 88 -3.74 10.19 10.37
C LEU A 88 -3.07 9.57 11.61
N PRO A 89 -3.11 8.24 11.77
CA PRO A 89 -2.38 7.57 12.84
C PRO A 89 -0.88 7.88 12.72
N ASN A 90 -0.27 8.38 13.80
CA ASN A 90 1.18 8.64 13.85
C ASN A 90 2.01 7.37 14.07
N GLU A 91 1.36 6.28 14.38
CA GLU A 91 1.96 4.96 14.66
C GLU A 91 1.01 3.87 14.15
N PRO A 92 1.51 2.70 13.76
CA PRO A 92 0.67 1.56 13.47
C PRO A 92 -0.30 1.30 14.63
N VAL A 93 -1.56 1.01 14.28
CA VAL A 93 -2.64 0.81 15.26
C VAL A 93 -2.26 -0.21 16.34
N PHE A 94 -1.50 -1.24 15.98
CA PHE A 94 -1.03 -2.25 16.92
C PHE A 94 -0.09 -1.68 17.99
N LYS A 95 0.81 -0.75 17.66
CA LYS A 95 1.64 -0.06 18.66
C LYS A 95 0.79 0.75 19.63
N LEU A 96 -0.31 1.31 19.17
CA LEU A 96 -1.28 1.97 20.04
C LEU A 96 -1.95 0.98 20.99
N VAL A 97 -2.29 -0.23 20.53
CA VAL A 97 -2.86 -1.30 21.35
C VAL A 97 -1.84 -1.84 22.37
N GLU A 98 -0.59 -2.04 21.99
CA GLU A 98 0.49 -2.43 22.92
C GLU A 98 0.70 -1.36 24.00
N LYS A 99 0.73 -0.09 23.62
CA LYS A 99 1.02 1.05 24.50
C LYS A 99 -0.12 1.36 25.47
N HIS A 100 -1.37 1.13 25.06
CA HIS A 100 -2.56 1.58 25.79
C HIS A 100 -3.52 0.44 26.19
N GLY A 101 -3.22 -0.82 25.81
CA GLY A 101 -4.04 -1.99 26.12
C GLY A 101 -5.13 -2.29 25.09
N ARG A 102 -5.68 -3.51 25.13
CA ARG A 102 -6.66 -4.04 24.16
C ARG A 102 -8.02 -3.32 24.12
N GLY A 103 -8.19 -2.22 24.83
CA GLY A 103 -9.44 -1.44 24.86
C GLY A 103 -9.49 -0.28 23.86
N ILE A 104 -8.43 -0.03 23.10
CA ILE A 104 -8.41 1.02 22.09
C ILE A 104 -9.01 0.47 20.81
N ILE A 105 -10.17 1.02 20.44
CA ILE A 105 -10.74 0.83 19.12
C ILE A 105 -10.17 1.96 18.26
N PRO A 106 -9.35 1.64 17.21
CA PRO A 106 -8.88 2.66 16.31
C PRO A 106 -10.06 3.36 15.64
N PRO A 107 -9.96 4.67 15.34
CA PRO A 107 -11.00 5.36 14.63
C PRO A 107 -11.26 4.68 13.29
N THR A 108 -12.53 4.54 12.93
CA THR A 108 -12.89 4.12 11.57
C THR A 108 -12.34 5.14 10.56
N ARG A 109 -12.15 4.75 9.31
CA ARG A 109 -11.72 5.68 8.23
C ARG A 109 -12.57 6.95 8.19
N LYS A 110 -13.88 6.81 8.41
CA LYS A 110 -14.81 7.95 8.46
C LYS A 110 -14.53 8.88 9.64
N GLU A 111 -14.29 8.34 10.82
CA GLU A 111 -13.96 9.12 12.03
C GLU A 111 -12.57 9.76 11.93
N ALA A 112 -11.63 9.09 11.25
CA ALA A 112 -10.32 9.64 10.94
C ALA A 112 -10.36 10.73 9.87
N GLY A 113 -11.49 10.93 9.19
CA GLY A 113 -11.64 11.89 8.10
C GLY A 113 -10.89 11.47 6.85
N PHE A 114 -10.80 10.16 6.58
CA PHE A 114 -10.15 9.63 5.38
C PHE A 114 -10.98 9.92 4.12
N LEU A 115 -10.32 10.48 3.11
CA LEU A 115 -10.91 10.79 1.81
C LEU A 115 -9.97 10.32 0.69
N TYR A 116 -10.47 9.53 -0.25
CA TYR A 116 -9.73 9.23 -1.47
C TYR A 116 -9.64 10.47 -2.37
N LEU A 117 -8.47 10.71 -2.91
CA LEU A 117 -8.20 11.85 -3.78
C LEU A 117 -7.44 11.39 -5.04
N PRO A 118 -7.55 12.14 -6.15
CA PRO A 118 -6.66 11.95 -7.29
C PRO A 118 -5.20 12.06 -6.89
N VAL A 119 -4.34 11.25 -7.49
CA VAL A 119 -2.89 11.29 -7.27
C VAL A 119 -2.37 12.72 -7.46
N GLY A 120 -1.61 13.20 -6.48
CA GLY A 120 -1.10 14.56 -6.42
C GLY A 120 -2.03 15.59 -5.75
N SER A 121 -3.22 15.15 -5.29
CA SER A 121 -4.18 16.01 -4.59
C SER A 121 -4.27 15.73 -3.08
N GLY A 122 -3.60 14.69 -2.60
CA GLY A 122 -3.61 14.25 -1.21
C GLY A 122 -2.34 14.59 -0.44
N ILE A 123 -1.97 13.69 0.48
CA ILE A 123 -0.87 13.91 1.43
C ILE A 123 0.40 13.11 1.12
N GLN A 124 0.42 12.37 0.01
CA GLN A 124 1.56 11.53 -0.35
C GLN A 124 2.74 12.36 -0.87
N ASP A 125 3.96 11.99 -0.49
CA ASP A 125 5.18 12.51 -1.09
C ASP A 125 5.48 11.74 -2.40
N TRP A 126 4.90 12.21 -3.49
CA TRP A 126 5.01 11.53 -4.78
C TRP A 126 6.42 11.51 -5.34
N THR A 127 7.23 12.53 -5.08
CA THR A 127 8.62 12.54 -5.51
C THR A 127 9.39 11.39 -4.84
N ALA A 128 9.31 11.29 -3.53
CA ALA A 128 9.99 10.23 -2.79
C ALA A 128 9.46 8.83 -3.14
N ILE A 129 8.13 8.69 -3.36
CA ILE A 129 7.50 7.42 -3.71
C ILE A 129 7.93 6.97 -5.12
N LEU A 130 7.89 7.86 -6.12
CA LEU A 130 8.26 7.53 -7.50
C LEU A 130 9.76 7.17 -7.60
N ASP A 131 10.63 7.93 -6.95
CA ASP A 131 12.06 7.60 -6.83
C ASP A 131 12.27 6.22 -6.17
N ALA A 132 11.44 5.89 -5.19
CA ALA A 132 11.51 4.59 -4.53
C ALA A 132 11.04 3.45 -5.44
N CYS A 133 9.99 3.66 -6.23
CA CYS A 133 9.48 2.69 -7.20
C CYS A 133 10.52 2.40 -8.29
N GLU A 134 11.16 3.45 -8.83
CA GLU A 134 12.24 3.31 -9.82
C GLU A 134 13.42 2.53 -9.23
N ALA A 135 13.90 2.94 -8.05
CA ALA A 135 15.00 2.29 -7.36
C ALA A 135 14.71 0.83 -6.97
N ALA A 136 13.45 0.50 -6.69
CA ALA A 136 13.01 -0.86 -6.38
C ALA A 136 12.82 -1.73 -7.62
N GLY A 137 12.78 -1.15 -8.83
CA GLY A 137 12.58 -1.85 -10.09
C GLY A 137 11.13 -2.23 -10.35
N ALA A 138 10.16 -1.46 -9.85
CA ALA A 138 8.74 -1.67 -10.14
C ALA A 138 8.48 -1.52 -11.65
N GLU A 139 7.85 -2.54 -12.25
CA GLU A 139 7.56 -2.55 -13.69
C GLU A 139 6.28 -1.76 -14.03
N TYR A 140 5.33 -1.76 -13.10
CA TYR A 140 4.02 -1.14 -13.31
C TYR A 140 3.64 -0.25 -12.13
N LEU A 141 3.16 0.95 -12.46
CA LEU A 141 2.56 1.89 -11.53
C LEU A 141 1.08 2.01 -11.86
N VAL A 142 0.21 1.57 -10.96
CA VAL A 142 -1.24 1.51 -11.18
C VAL A 142 -1.94 2.58 -10.36
N VAL A 143 -2.57 3.55 -11.03
CA VAL A 143 -3.41 4.53 -10.36
C VAL A 143 -4.69 3.84 -9.89
N GLU A 144 -4.99 3.90 -8.60
CA GLU A 144 -6.22 3.37 -8.02
C GLU A 144 -6.89 4.43 -7.13
N GLN A 145 -8.21 4.56 -7.27
CA GLN A 145 -9.04 5.42 -6.44
C GLN A 145 -10.42 4.77 -6.24
N ASP A 146 -10.73 4.33 -5.01
CA ASP A 146 -11.95 3.56 -4.72
C ASP A 146 -13.21 4.40 -4.81
N GLU A 147 -13.15 5.69 -4.44
CA GLU A 147 -14.26 6.62 -4.47
C GLU A 147 -13.82 7.97 -5.06
N SER A 148 -14.71 8.61 -5.82
CA SER A 148 -14.56 9.99 -6.27
C SER A 148 -15.79 10.79 -5.86
N ARG A 149 -15.62 11.84 -5.02
CA ARG A 149 -16.72 12.63 -4.47
C ARG A 149 -16.95 13.94 -5.21
N ASP A 150 -15.86 14.60 -5.59
CA ASP A 150 -15.88 15.99 -6.09
C ASP A 150 -15.86 16.06 -7.62
N CYS A 151 -15.69 14.94 -8.30
CA CYS A 151 -15.69 14.86 -9.76
C CYS A 151 -16.05 13.43 -10.20
N SER A 152 -16.27 13.23 -11.50
CA SER A 152 -16.48 11.89 -12.04
C SER A 152 -15.21 11.03 -11.92
N GLN A 153 -15.35 9.70 -11.88
CA GLN A 153 -14.22 8.77 -11.82
C GLN A 153 -13.24 8.97 -12.99
N LEU A 154 -13.77 9.26 -14.18
CA LEU A 154 -12.92 9.54 -15.35
C LEU A 154 -12.13 10.83 -15.22
N GLU A 155 -12.71 11.89 -14.65
CA GLU A 155 -12.01 13.14 -14.35
C GLU A 155 -10.95 12.95 -13.27
N ALA A 156 -11.24 12.15 -12.23
CA ALA A 156 -10.28 11.81 -11.19
C ALA A 156 -9.08 11.04 -11.77
N ALA A 157 -9.32 10.04 -12.60
CA ALA A 157 -8.28 9.29 -13.30
C ALA A 157 -7.44 10.21 -14.19
N LYS A 158 -8.08 11.12 -14.94
CA LYS A 158 -7.38 12.08 -15.77
C LYS A 158 -6.49 13.02 -14.95
N LYS A 159 -6.98 13.56 -13.85
CA LYS A 159 -6.18 14.42 -12.95
C LYS A 159 -4.95 13.70 -12.44
N SER A 160 -5.11 12.43 -12.00
CA SER A 160 -4.02 11.59 -11.53
C SER A 160 -2.93 11.37 -12.59
N ILE A 161 -3.33 11.04 -13.82
CA ILE A 161 -2.40 10.81 -14.93
C ILE A 161 -1.73 12.12 -15.38
N ASP A 162 -2.47 13.22 -15.43
CA ASP A 162 -1.90 14.54 -15.81
C ASP A 162 -0.85 14.96 -14.78
N TYR A 163 -1.11 14.77 -13.49
CA TYR A 163 -0.13 15.03 -12.43
C TYR A 163 1.12 14.15 -12.58
N LEU A 164 0.95 12.82 -12.72
CA LEU A 164 2.08 11.91 -12.88
C LEU A 164 2.95 12.27 -14.10
N LYS A 165 2.34 12.60 -15.24
CA LYS A 165 3.07 13.07 -16.42
C LYS A 165 3.86 14.35 -16.17
N SER A 166 3.40 15.20 -15.26
CA SER A 166 4.09 16.47 -14.94
C SER A 166 5.31 16.27 -14.03
N VAL A 167 5.37 15.15 -13.30
CA VAL A 167 6.47 14.87 -12.34
C VAL A 167 7.45 13.80 -12.82
N ILE A 168 7.01 12.92 -13.74
CA ILE A 168 7.89 11.87 -14.29
C ILE A 168 8.66 12.39 -15.54
N GLY A 169 8.14 13.41 -16.21
CA GLY A 169 8.73 14.03 -17.41
C GLY A 169 8.16 13.47 -18.70
#